data_b7d4c6deb3940fce1a455c8f1f383b60
#
_entry.id   b7d4c6deb3940fce1a455c8f1f383b60
#
_cell.length_a   1.000
_cell.length_b   1.000
_cell.length_c   1.000
_cell.angle_alpha   90.00
_cell.angle_beta   90.00
_cell.angle_gamma   90.00
#
_symmetry.space_group_name_H-M   'P 1'
#
loop_
_entity.id
_entity.type
_entity.pdbx_description
1 polymer ?
#
loop_
_entity_poly.entity_id
_entity_poly.type
_entity_poly.pdbx_seq_one_letter_code
_entity_poly.pdbx_strand_id
1 'polypeptide(L)' 'MQCPVCNGSARDRTPPAHHGMVVGCVSCGNFEIADGYQGKLLALEPGARSEVLRKAKQLARFGSPRIDAHCFQTGHAAT' A
#
# COMPACT_ATOMS: atom_id res chain seq x y z
N MET A 1 -1.05 -14.88 3.15
CA MET A 1 -0.14 -13.98 3.87
C MET A 1 -0.95 -12.99 4.68
N GLN A 2 -0.31 -12.28 5.56
CA GLN A 2 -0.95 -11.19 6.27
C GLN A 2 -0.90 -9.93 5.42
N CYS A 3 -2.00 -9.20 5.39
CA CYS A 3 -2.04 -7.93 4.66
C CYS A 3 -1.12 -6.93 5.34
N PRO A 4 -0.21 -6.28 4.61
CA PRO A 4 0.69 -5.31 5.23
C PRO A 4 -0.01 -4.04 5.72
N VAL A 5 -1.27 -3.84 5.39
CA VAL A 5 -2.00 -2.68 5.86
C VAL A 5 -2.89 -3.01 7.05
N CYS A 6 -3.74 -4.03 6.93
CA CYS A 6 -4.74 -4.31 7.97
C CYS A 6 -4.43 -5.56 8.78
N ASN A 7 -3.39 -6.29 8.46
CA ASN A 7 -2.99 -7.54 9.10
C ASN A 7 -3.99 -8.68 8.93
N GLY A 8 -4.99 -8.51 8.10
CA GLY A 8 -5.95 -9.57 7.82
C GLY A 8 -5.43 -10.54 6.78
N SER A 9 -6.31 -11.43 6.32
CA SER A 9 -5.95 -12.41 5.31
C SER A 9 -5.76 -11.74 3.96
N ALA A 10 -4.69 -12.09 3.30
CA ALA A 10 -4.41 -11.54 1.97
C ALA A 10 -3.66 -12.56 1.13
N ARG A 11 -3.55 -12.28 -0.15
CA ARG A 11 -2.80 -13.10 -1.08
C ARG A 11 -1.76 -12.26 -1.77
N ASP A 12 -0.60 -12.86 -1.99
CA ASP A 12 0.46 -12.22 -2.77
C ASP A 12 0.13 -12.49 -4.23
N ARG A 13 -0.21 -11.47 -4.96
CA ARG A 13 -0.58 -11.58 -6.36
C ARG A 13 0.48 -10.98 -7.27
N THR A 14 1.69 -10.86 -6.78
CA THR A 14 2.79 -10.27 -7.54
C THR A 14 3.14 -11.14 -8.73
N PRO A 15 3.09 -10.62 -9.96
CA PRO A 15 3.48 -11.40 -11.13
C PRO A 15 4.98 -11.64 -11.13
N PRO A 16 5.45 -12.69 -11.81
CA PRO A 16 6.89 -12.88 -11.99
C PRO A 16 7.50 -11.66 -12.67
N ALA A 17 8.68 -11.32 -12.29
CA ALA A 17 9.43 -10.20 -12.88
C ALA A 17 8.83 -8.82 -12.62
N HIS A 18 7.83 -8.74 -11.75
CA HIS A 18 7.26 -7.44 -11.38
C HIS A 18 8.10 -6.83 -10.26
N HIS A 19 8.38 -5.54 -10.35
CA HIS A 19 9.07 -4.83 -9.29
C HIS A 19 8.03 -4.35 -8.28
N GLY A 20 8.31 -4.54 -7.00
CA GLY A 20 7.36 -4.21 -5.96
C GLY A 20 6.47 -5.40 -5.63
N MET A 21 5.35 -5.15 -4.99
CA MET A 21 4.48 -6.21 -4.51
C MET A 21 3.03 -5.90 -4.84
N VAL A 22 2.29 -6.89 -5.29
CA VAL A 22 0.85 -6.75 -5.54
C VAL A 22 0.12 -7.60 -4.52
N VAL A 23 -0.81 -7.01 -3.79
CA VAL A 23 -1.52 -7.66 -2.69
C VAL A 23 -3.01 -7.68 -2.97
N GLY A 24 -3.64 -8.82 -2.74
CA GLY A 24 -5.10 -8.92 -2.78
C GLY A 24 -5.62 -9.22 -1.39
N CYS A 25 -6.26 -8.25 -0.77
CA CYS A 25 -6.77 -8.37 0.58
C CYS A 25 -8.28 -8.35 0.58
N VAL A 26 -8.89 -9.20 1.42
CA VAL A 26 -10.34 -9.29 1.50
C VAL A 26 -10.94 -7.95 1.96
N SER A 27 -10.29 -7.32 2.91
CA SER A 27 -10.81 -6.05 3.46
C SER A 27 -10.34 -4.82 2.71
N CYS A 28 -9.07 -4.78 2.31
CA CYS A 28 -8.50 -3.59 1.69
C CYS A 28 -8.66 -3.57 0.17
N GLY A 29 -8.96 -4.71 -0.43
CA GLY A 29 -9.00 -4.81 -1.87
C GLY A 29 -7.61 -5.05 -2.44
N ASN A 30 -7.47 -4.90 -3.74
CA ASN A 30 -6.19 -5.09 -4.40
C ASN A 30 -5.41 -3.79 -4.37
N PHE A 31 -4.13 -3.87 -4.08
CA PHE A 31 -3.28 -2.71 -4.14
C PHE A 31 -1.84 -3.13 -4.40
N GLU A 32 -1.02 -2.18 -4.77
CA GLU A 32 0.37 -2.43 -5.13
C GLU A 32 1.27 -1.61 -4.21
N ILE A 33 2.41 -2.15 -3.83
CA ILE A 33 3.42 -1.44 -3.06
C ILE A 33 4.65 -1.31 -3.95
N ALA A 34 5.10 -0.08 -4.18
CA ALA A 34 6.25 0.15 -5.02
C ALA A 34 7.51 -0.48 -4.41
N ASP A 35 8.42 -0.87 -5.26
CA ASP A 35 9.65 -1.50 -4.83
C ASP A 35 10.39 -0.58 -3.85
N GLY A 36 10.81 -1.14 -2.73
CA GLY A 36 11.51 -0.38 -1.70
C GLY A 36 10.61 0.26 -0.66
N TYR A 37 9.29 0.24 -0.85
CA TYR A 37 8.39 0.88 0.10
C TYR A 37 7.70 -0.09 1.06
N GLN A 38 7.88 -1.39 0.88
CA GLN A 38 7.27 -2.36 1.77
C GLN A 38 7.78 -2.20 3.20
N GLY A 39 9.08 -2.08 3.37
CA GLY A 39 9.66 -1.89 4.70
C GLY A 39 9.22 -0.60 5.35
N LYS A 40 9.09 0.48 4.56
CA LYS A 40 8.63 1.76 5.10
C LYS A 40 7.20 1.66 5.58
N LEU A 41 6.36 0.94 4.84
CA LEU A 41 4.98 0.75 5.24
C LEU A 41 4.89 -0.06 6.52
N LEU A 42 5.66 -1.14 6.62
CA LEU A 42 5.62 -2.00 7.80
C LEU A 42 6.19 -1.32 9.04
N ALA A 43 6.98 -0.29 8.88
CA ALA A 43 7.50 0.47 10.00
C ALA A 43 6.46 1.39 10.62
N LEU A 44 5.34 1.60 9.95
CA LEU A 44 4.28 2.47 10.46
C LEU A 44 3.33 1.70 11.37
N GLU A 45 2.63 2.42 12.22
CA GLU A 45 1.57 1.82 13.02
C GLU A 45 0.39 1.47 12.11
N PRO A 46 -0.45 0.52 12.52
CA PRO A 46 -1.56 0.09 11.66
C PRO A 46 -2.48 1.21 11.20
N GLY A 47 -2.76 2.18 12.06
CA GLY A 47 -3.57 3.31 11.66
C GLY A 47 -2.91 4.15 10.58
N ALA A 48 -1.61 4.36 10.68
CA ALA A 48 -0.87 5.11 9.67
C ALA A 48 -0.80 4.34 8.36
N ARG A 49 -0.70 3.01 8.41
CA ARG A 49 -0.71 2.20 7.19
C ARG A 49 -2.04 2.35 6.46
N SER A 50 -3.15 2.37 7.19
CA SER A 50 -4.46 2.56 6.59
C SER A 50 -4.57 3.92 5.91
N GLU A 51 -4.00 4.95 6.51
CA GLU A 51 -4.00 6.27 5.92
C GLU A 51 -3.18 6.32 4.63
N VAL A 52 -2.06 5.63 4.61
CA VAL A 52 -1.23 5.56 3.41
C VAL A 52 -2.01 4.90 2.27
N LEU A 53 -2.72 3.80 2.56
CA LEU A 53 -3.52 3.14 1.55
C LEU A 53 -4.68 4.03 1.10
N ARG A 54 -5.32 4.72 2.02
CA ARG A 54 -6.41 5.63 1.66
C ARG A 54 -5.91 6.71 0.72
N LYS A 55 -4.74 7.24 0.98
CA LYS A 55 -4.16 8.25 0.09
C LYS A 55 -3.84 7.65 -1.28
N ALA A 56 -3.34 6.43 -1.31
CA ALA A 56 -3.08 5.75 -2.57
C ALA A 56 -4.37 5.59 -3.38
N LYS A 57 -5.47 5.25 -2.71
CA LYS A 57 -6.77 5.13 -3.39
C LYS A 57 -7.24 6.47 -3.94
N GLN A 58 -7.01 7.55 -3.22
CA GLN A 58 -7.39 8.87 -3.69
C GLN A 58 -6.57 9.30 -4.90
N LEU A 59 -5.32 8.90 -4.96
CA LEU A 59 -4.46 9.28 -6.07
C LEU A 59 -4.65 8.39 -7.29
N ALA A 60 -5.20 7.19 -7.10
CA ALA A 60 -5.38 6.26 -8.21
C ALA A 60 -6.53 6.71 -9.09
N ARG A 61 -6.29 6.82 -10.36
CA ARG A 61 -7.35 7.15 -11.31
C ARG A 61 -7.81 5.93 -12.08
N PHE A 62 -6.89 5.01 -12.34
CA PHE A 62 -7.20 3.80 -13.05
C PHE A 62 -6.50 2.67 -12.37
N GLY A 63 -7.11 1.50 -12.37
CA GLY A 63 -6.47 0.30 -11.85
C GLY A 63 -6.34 0.31 -10.34
N SER A 64 -5.42 -0.47 -9.84
CA SER A 64 -5.24 -0.63 -8.41
C SER A 64 -4.47 0.52 -7.82
N PRO A 65 -4.77 0.88 -6.58
CA PRO A 65 -3.96 1.89 -5.88
C PRO A 65 -2.51 1.44 -5.76
N ARG A 66 -1.59 2.38 -5.79
CA ARG A 66 -0.18 2.08 -5.64
C ARG A 66 0.40 2.90 -4.51
N ILE A 67 1.02 2.22 -3.57
CA ILE A 67 1.69 2.86 -2.44
C ILE A 67 3.12 3.15 -2.86
N ASP A 68 3.47 4.43 -2.92
CA ASP A 68 4.80 4.86 -3.32
C ASP A 68 5.17 6.13 -2.55
N ALA A 69 6.19 6.83 -3.01
CA ALA A 69 6.69 8.01 -2.32
C ALA A 69 5.61 9.07 -2.10
N HIS A 70 4.69 9.22 -3.04
CA HIS A 70 3.66 10.23 -2.92
C HIS A 70 2.72 9.97 -1.74
N CYS A 71 2.52 8.70 -1.41
CA CYS A 71 1.65 8.35 -0.29
C CYS A 71 2.30 8.62 1.05
N PHE A 72 3.61 8.70 1.09
CA PHE A 72 4.33 8.97 2.32
C PHE A 72 4.64 10.46 2.52
N GLN A 73 4.30 11.29 1.54
CA GLN A 73 4.48 12.71 1.65
C GLN A 73 3.28 13.32 2.29
N THR A 74 2.84 12.79 3.39
CA THR A 74 1.67 13.34 3.98
C THR A 74 2.08 14.34 5.00
N GLY A 75 1.32 15.05 5.38
CA GLY A 75 1.55 15.85 6.47
C GLY A 75 2.36 17.03 6.21
N HIS A 76 3.49 16.86 5.68
CA HIS A 76 4.21 17.88 5.53
C HIS A 76 3.73 18.77 4.70
N ALA A 77 3.12 18.28 3.95
CA ALA A 77 2.62 19.14 3.07
C ALA A 77 1.80 20.10 3.67
N ALA A 78 1.21 19.80 4.63
CA ALA A 78 0.29 20.65 5.13
C ALA A 78 0.89 21.85 5.69
N THR A 79 1.99 21.82 5.77
CA THR A 79 2.51 22.92 6.38
C THR A 79 2.76 24.06 5.63
#